data_fe500b4c2326da14dbebfcaef5f956d4
#
_entry.id   fe500b4c2326da14dbebfcaef5f956d4
#
_cell.length_a   1.000
_cell.length_b   1.000
_cell.length_c   1.000
_cell.angle_alpha   90.00
_cell.angle_beta   90.00
_cell.angle_gamma   90.00
#
_symmetry.space_group_name_H-M   'P 1'
#
loop_
_entity.id
_entity.type
_entity.pdbx_description
1 polymer ?
#
loop_
_entity_poly.entity_id
_entity_poly.type
_entity_poly.pdbx_seq_one_letter_code
_entity_poly.pdbx_strand_id
1 'polypeptide(L)'
;MDDESFRVAELLLQGDTCGHVLAKLALDSVGRDSPDLVRAMSGLAVGMGRGLNCGCLTGGCCVLGFYGGRADENETVHPRFDVMVEEFSGWFIKTMTETYGGVDCKDVIHFDPALKQERCPALILESWEKIKEILENNRDNPEGPAPAKWEED
;
A
#
# COMPACT_ATOMS: atom_id res chain seq x y z
N MET A 1 8.21 -17.30 10.60
CA MET A 1 7.39 -16.13 10.20
C MET A 1 8.05 -14.89 10.79
N ASP A 2 8.37 -13.90 9.97
CA ASP A 2 8.96 -12.67 10.45
C ASP A 2 7.92 -11.75 11.11
N ASP A 3 8.38 -10.66 11.71
CA ASP A 3 7.50 -9.75 12.46
C ASP A 3 6.44 -9.11 11.57
N GLU A 4 6.77 -8.78 10.33
CA GLU A 4 5.80 -8.17 9.41
C GLU A 4 4.74 -9.17 8.96
N SER A 5 5.13 -10.40 8.67
CA SER A 5 4.18 -11.46 8.32
C SER A 5 3.22 -11.74 9.47
N PHE A 6 3.74 -11.77 10.69
CA PHE A 6 2.93 -11.95 11.89
C PHE A 6 1.95 -10.78 12.07
N ARG A 7 2.44 -9.56 11.89
CA ARG A 7 1.62 -8.34 12.01
C ARG A 7 0.48 -8.35 10.99
N VAL A 8 0.77 -8.70 9.74
CA VAL A 8 -0.26 -8.81 8.70
C VAL A 8 -1.33 -9.82 9.09
N ALA A 9 -0.91 -11.01 9.53
CA ALA A 9 -1.85 -12.06 9.95
C ALA A 9 -2.73 -11.59 11.11
N GLU A 10 -2.14 -10.94 12.11
CA GLU A 10 -2.84 -10.40 13.26
C GLU A 10 -3.91 -9.39 12.85
N LEU A 11 -3.55 -8.44 12.00
CA LEU A 11 -4.46 -7.39 11.54
C LEU A 11 -5.62 -7.98 10.73
N LEU A 12 -5.34 -8.93 9.86
CA LEU A 12 -6.39 -9.58 9.08
C LEU A 12 -7.37 -10.34 9.99
N LEU A 13 -6.87 -10.99 11.04
CA LEU A 13 -7.72 -11.66 12.03
C LEU A 13 -8.60 -10.69 12.79
N GLN A 14 -8.15 -9.46 12.97
CA GLN A 14 -8.92 -8.39 13.62
C GLN A 14 -9.98 -7.79 12.70
N GLY A 15 -10.02 -8.19 11.44
CA GLY A 15 -11.01 -7.72 10.47
C GLY A 15 -10.54 -6.61 9.56
N ASP A 16 -9.26 -6.28 9.59
CA ASP A 16 -8.70 -5.27 8.68
C ASP A 16 -8.68 -5.78 7.23
N THR A 17 -8.86 -4.87 6.29
CA THR A 17 -8.76 -5.15 4.86
C THR A 17 -7.37 -4.80 4.34
N CYS A 18 -7.10 -5.10 3.06
CA CYS A 18 -5.79 -4.84 2.46
C CYS A 18 -5.31 -3.40 2.65
N GLY A 19 -6.19 -2.44 2.39
CA GLY A 19 -5.83 -1.02 2.55
C GLY A 19 -5.55 -0.65 4.00
N HIS A 20 -6.34 -1.16 4.93
CA HIS A 20 -6.12 -0.94 6.37
C HIS A 20 -4.73 -1.45 6.78
N VAL A 21 -4.39 -2.66 6.36
CA VAL A 21 -3.12 -3.30 6.74
C VAL A 21 -1.95 -2.48 6.21
N LEU A 22 -2.00 -2.09 4.94
CA LEU A 22 -0.92 -1.28 4.34
C LEU A 22 -0.75 0.05 5.07
N ALA A 23 -1.86 0.72 5.38
CA ALA A 23 -1.81 1.98 6.13
C ALA A 23 -1.19 1.80 7.51
N LYS A 24 -1.56 0.72 8.22
CA LYS A 24 -1.01 0.45 9.54
C LYS A 24 0.46 0.09 9.51
N LEU A 25 0.91 -0.67 8.50
CA LEU A 25 2.34 -0.95 8.32
C LEU A 25 3.12 0.34 8.08
N ALA A 26 2.58 1.24 7.26
CA ALA A 26 3.20 2.53 7.00
C ALA A 26 3.28 3.38 8.28
N LEU A 27 2.21 3.44 9.04
CA LEU A 27 2.17 4.19 10.30
C LEU A 27 3.15 3.59 11.32
N ASP A 28 3.19 2.26 11.44
CA ASP A 28 4.15 1.57 12.31
C ASP A 28 5.59 1.95 11.96
N SER A 29 5.90 2.07 10.66
CA SER A 29 7.26 2.36 10.20
C SER A 29 7.76 3.74 10.62
N VAL A 30 6.86 4.67 10.89
CA VAL A 30 7.22 6.04 11.31
C VAL A 30 6.79 6.33 12.75
N GLY A 31 6.30 5.34 13.48
CA GLY A 31 5.92 5.49 14.88
C GLY A 31 4.74 6.41 15.09
N ARG A 32 3.79 6.45 14.19
CA ARG A 32 2.62 7.33 14.26
C ARG A 32 1.32 6.57 14.32
N ASP A 33 0.29 7.23 14.89
CA ASP A 33 -1.09 6.79 14.82
C ASP A 33 -1.87 7.79 13.97
N SER A 34 -2.77 7.29 13.16
CA SER A 34 -3.70 8.13 12.41
C SER A 34 -4.99 7.36 12.16
N PRO A 35 -5.91 7.39 13.12
CA PRO A 35 -7.21 6.73 12.94
C PRO A 35 -7.95 7.21 11.69
N ASP A 36 -7.80 8.48 11.36
CA ASP A 36 -8.46 9.05 10.18
C ASP A 36 -7.93 8.45 8.88
N LEU A 37 -6.60 8.26 8.78
CA LEU A 37 -6.01 7.62 7.60
C LEU A 37 -6.49 6.18 7.48
N VAL A 38 -6.46 5.43 8.57
CA VAL A 38 -6.90 4.02 8.56
C VAL A 38 -8.39 3.95 8.18
N ARG A 39 -9.23 4.79 8.80
CA ARG A 39 -10.66 4.83 8.50
C ARG A 39 -10.92 5.14 7.04
N ALA A 40 -10.14 6.05 6.47
CA ALA A 40 -10.29 6.44 5.05
C ALA A 40 -10.06 5.27 4.10
N MET A 41 -9.26 4.27 4.49
CA MET A 41 -9.01 3.09 3.66
C MET A 41 -10.20 2.14 3.57
N SER A 42 -11.18 2.29 4.45
CA SER A 42 -12.34 1.38 4.49
C SER A 42 -13.10 1.29 3.17
N GLY A 43 -13.18 2.39 2.44
CA GLY A 43 -13.90 2.42 1.16
C GLY A 43 -13.21 1.67 0.03
N LEU A 44 -11.96 1.27 0.21
CA LEU A 44 -11.19 0.52 -0.80
C LEU A 44 -11.44 -0.99 -0.72
N ALA A 45 -12.09 -1.46 0.34
CA ALA A 45 -12.30 -2.88 0.58
C ALA A 45 -13.06 -3.56 -0.56
N VAL A 46 -12.64 -4.76 -0.91
CA VAL A 46 -13.25 -5.61 -1.96
C VAL A 46 -13.35 -4.84 -3.28
N GLY A 47 -12.27 -4.15 -3.65
CA GLY A 47 -12.26 -3.37 -4.88
C GLY A 47 -13.39 -2.36 -4.92
N MET A 48 -13.49 -1.56 -3.86
CA MET A 48 -14.54 -0.53 -3.69
C MET A 48 -15.95 -1.15 -3.71
N GLY A 49 -16.04 -2.35 -3.13
CA GLY A 49 -17.31 -3.08 -3.01
C GLY A 49 -17.82 -3.73 -4.29
N ARG A 50 -17.06 -3.64 -5.37
CA ARG A 50 -17.50 -4.14 -6.69
C ARG A 50 -16.50 -5.10 -7.35
N GLY A 51 -15.50 -5.53 -6.60
CA GLY A 51 -14.48 -6.41 -7.15
C GLY A 51 -13.57 -5.74 -8.17
N LEU A 52 -13.48 -4.41 -8.13
CA LEU A 52 -12.60 -3.64 -9.01
C LEU A 52 -11.17 -3.62 -8.44
N ASN A 53 -10.41 -2.57 -8.69
CA ASN A 53 -8.99 -2.51 -8.36
C ASN A 53 -8.69 -3.09 -6.97
N CYS A 54 -7.72 -4.00 -6.92
CA CYS A 54 -7.29 -4.60 -5.67
C CYS A 54 -6.91 -3.53 -4.65
N GLY A 55 -7.31 -3.73 -3.38
CA GLY A 55 -7.00 -2.81 -2.30
C GLY A 55 -5.51 -2.64 -2.04
N CYS A 56 -4.68 -3.60 -2.45
CA CYS A 56 -3.23 -3.46 -2.38
C CYS A 56 -2.72 -2.43 -3.39
N LEU A 57 -3.36 -2.33 -4.54
CA LEU A 57 -3.00 -1.33 -5.55
C LEU A 57 -3.43 0.06 -5.10
N THR A 58 -4.70 0.24 -4.83
CA THR A 58 -5.25 1.54 -4.43
C THR A 58 -4.70 1.98 -3.08
N GLY A 59 -4.68 1.08 -2.11
CA GLY A 59 -4.12 1.36 -0.79
C GLY A 59 -2.63 1.61 -0.83
N GLY A 60 -1.91 0.90 -1.69
CA GLY A 60 -0.47 1.13 -1.87
C GLY A 60 -0.17 2.51 -2.42
N CYS A 61 -0.96 2.97 -3.38
CA CYS A 61 -0.82 4.34 -3.89
C CYS A 61 -1.13 5.37 -2.80
N CYS A 62 -2.14 5.12 -1.97
CA CYS A 62 -2.43 5.98 -0.82
C CYS A 62 -1.27 6.02 0.17
N VAL A 63 -0.62 4.89 0.41
CA VAL A 63 0.55 4.82 1.29
C VAL A 63 1.72 5.64 0.72
N LEU A 64 1.97 5.54 -0.58
CA LEU A 64 2.97 6.40 -1.21
C LEU A 64 2.63 7.87 -1.04
N GLY A 65 1.34 8.21 -1.16
CA GLY A 65 0.86 9.57 -0.89
C GLY A 65 1.08 10.01 0.54
N PHE A 66 0.92 9.10 1.49
CA PHE A 66 1.21 9.38 2.90
C PHE A 66 2.66 9.82 3.10
N TYR A 67 3.60 9.18 2.42
CA TYR A 67 5.01 9.54 2.52
C TYR A 67 5.39 10.75 1.67
N GLY A 68 4.94 10.82 0.42
CA GLY A 68 5.43 11.77 -0.54
C GLY A 68 4.43 12.81 -1.05
N GLY A 69 3.18 12.70 -0.64
CA GLY A 69 2.12 13.58 -1.11
C GLY A 69 2.10 14.94 -0.42
N ARG A 70 1.10 15.71 -0.74
CA ARG A 70 0.93 17.09 -0.27
C ARG A 70 -0.44 17.22 0.39
N ALA A 71 -0.44 17.76 1.61
CA ALA A 71 -1.67 17.97 2.36
C ALA A 71 -2.24 19.39 2.17
N ASP A 72 -1.38 20.38 2.02
CA ASP A 72 -1.82 21.76 1.88
C ASP A 72 -0.82 22.60 1.09
N GLU A 73 -1.11 23.89 0.97
CA GLU A 73 -0.31 24.83 0.17
C GLU A 73 1.10 25.06 0.70
N ASN A 74 1.36 24.69 1.96
CA ASN A 74 2.67 24.86 2.59
C ASN A 74 3.59 23.66 2.37
N GLU A 75 3.07 22.59 1.79
CA GLU A 75 3.85 21.40 1.49
C GLU A 75 4.15 21.29 0.01
N THR A 76 5.31 20.72 -0.30
CA THR A 76 5.68 20.38 -1.68
C THR A 76 5.63 18.87 -1.82
N VAL A 77 5.05 18.42 -2.92
CA VAL A 77 5.06 16.98 -3.26
C VAL A 77 6.51 16.54 -3.41
N HIS A 78 6.84 15.33 -2.95
CA HIS A 78 8.18 14.77 -3.13
C HIS A 78 8.55 14.83 -4.63
N PRO A 79 9.78 15.27 -4.99
CA PRO A 79 10.16 15.45 -6.40
C PRO A 79 9.98 14.22 -7.28
N ARG A 80 10.05 13.03 -6.69
CA ARG A 80 9.90 11.78 -7.42
C ARG A 80 8.58 11.07 -7.15
N PHE A 81 7.61 11.80 -6.60
CA PHE A 81 6.35 11.17 -6.21
C PHE A 81 5.66 10.47 -7.40
N ASP A 82 5.55 11.16 -8.53
CA ASP A 82 4.90 10.59 -9.71
C ASP A 82 5.63 9.33 -10.20
N VAL A 83 6.95 9.36 -10.18
CA VAL A 83 7.78 8.20 -10.56
C VAL A 83 7.54 7.03 -9.62
N MET A 84 7.46 7.29 -8.32
CA MET A 84 7.20 6.23 -7.33
C MET A 84 5.85 5.58 -7.55
N VAL A 85 4.82 6.38 -7.80
CA VAL A 85 3.47 5.86 -8.08
C VAL A 85 3.47 5.03 -9.37
N GLU A 86 4.14 5.51 -10.42
CA GLU A 86 4.26 4.77 -11.68
C GLU A 86 5.02 3.47 -11.51
N GLU A 87 6.11 3.47 -10.75
CA GLU A 87 6.87 2.25 -10.47
C GLU A 87 6.01 1.21 -9.75
N PHE A 88 5.31 1.64 -8.71
CA PHE A 88 4.48 0.73 -7.93
C PHE A 88 3.31 0.19 -8.76
N SER A 89 2.55 1.07 -9.40
CA SER A 89 1.39 0.65 -10.19
C SER A 89 1.79 -0.20 -11.37
N GLY A 90 2.88 0.14 -12.05
CA GLY A 90 3.39 -0.65 -13.16
C GLY A 90 3.83 -2.04 -12.74
N TRP A 91 4.56 -2.15 -11.65
CA TRP A 91 4.95 -3.43 -11.07
C TRP A 91 3.72 -4.27 -10.70
N PHE A 92 2.75 -3.63 -10.04
CA PHE A 92 1.54 -4.32 -9.58
C PHE A 92 0.73 -4.85 -10.77
N ILE A 93 0.50 -4.00 -11.76
CA ILE A 93 -0.27 -4.38 -12.95
C ILE A 93 0.39 -5.56 -13.65
N LYS A 94 1.70 -5.48 -13.89
CA LYS A 94 2.45 -6.55 -14.55
C LYS A 94 2.37 -7.85 -13.76
N THR A 95 2.68 -7.80 -12.47
CA THR A 95 2.74 -8.98 -11.61
C THR A 95 1.36 -9.64 -11.48
N MET A 96 0.32 -8.86 -11.25
CA MET A 96 -1.01 -9.40 -11.08
C MET A 96 -1.59 -9.93 -12.40
N THR A 97 -1.32 -9.25 -13.50
CA THR A 97 -1.77 -9.72 -14.82
C THR A 97 -1.13 -11.07 -15.16
N GLU A 98 0.16 -11.22 -14.91
CA GLU A 98 0.88 -12.46 -15.13
C GLU A 98 0.39 -13.60 -14.23
N THR A 99 0.03 -13.27 -12.97
CA THR A 99 -0.33 -14.29 -11.99
C THR A 99 -1.83 -14.63 -12.00
N TYR A 100 -2.68 -13.62 -12.13
CA TYR A 100 -4.14 -13.78 -11.97
C TYR A 100 -4.95 -13.34 -13.18
N GLY A 101 -4.30 -12.86 -14.23
CA GLY A 101 -5.00 -12.41 -15.43
C GLY A 101 -5.56 -10.99 -15.34
N GLY A 102 -5.34 -10.28 -14.26
CA GLY A 102 -5.82 -8.92 -14.07
C GLY A 102 -5.49 -8.38 -12.70
N VAL A 103 -5.85 -7.11 -12.47
CA VAL A 103 -5.50 -6.39 -11.25
C VAL A 103 -6.69 -6.20 -10.31
N ASP A 104 -7.87 -6.61 -10.75
CA ASP A 104 -9.08 -6.39 -9.96
C ASP A 104 -9.20 -7.41 -8.84
N CYS A 105 -9.83 -6.99 -7.75
CA CYS A 105 -10.10 -7.89 -6.64
C CYS A 105 -10.78 -9.18 -7.10
N LYS A 106 -11.74 -9.06 -8.02
CA LYS A 106 -12.42 -10.24 -8.57
C LYS A 106 -11.49 -11.17 -9.34
N ASP A 107 -10.43 -10.63 -9.96
CA ASP A 107 -9.43 -11.45 -10.67
C ASP A 107 -8.58 -12.25 -9.69
N VAL A 108 -8.30 -11.66 -8.53
CA VAL A 108 -7.44 -12.27 -7.51
C VAL A 108 -8.21 -13.32 -6.69
N ILE A 109 -9.39 -12.97 -6.19
CA ILE A 109 -10.09 -13.81 -5.22
C ILE A 109 -11.42 -14.39 -5.71
N HIS A 110 -11.92 -13.98 -6.89
CA HIS A 110 -13.18 -14.47 -7.46
C HIS A 110 -14.36 -14.42 -6.46
N PHE A 111 -14.41 -13.41 -5.61
CA PHE A 111 -15.38 -13.28 -4.52
C PHE A 111 -15.43 -14.52 -3.62
N ASP A 112 -14.34 -15.28 -3.55
CA ASP A 112 -14.25 -16.52 -2.76
C ASP A 112 -13.46 -16.27 -1.48
N PRO A 113 -14.10 -16.38 -0.28
CA PRO A 113 -13.41 -16.18 1.00
C PRO A 113 -12.19 -17.08 1.20
N ALA A 114 -12.22 -18.31 0.63
CA ALA A 114 -11.10 -19.23 0.74
C ALA A 114 -9.88 -18.72 -0.01
N LEU A 115 -10.09 -18.20 -1.21
CA LEU A 115 -9.02 -17.60 -2.02
C LEU A 115 -8.49 -16.33 -1.38
N LYS A 116 -9.37 -15.55 -0.75
CA LYS A 116 -8.97 -14.36 -0.01
C LYS A 116 -7.99 -14.72 1.10
N GLN A 117 -8.32 -15.72 1.91
CA GLN A 117 -7.44 -16.18 2.98
C GLN A 117 -6.11 -16.71 2.48
N GLU A 118 -6.13 -17.39 1.33
CA GLU A 118 -4.94 -17.99 0.75
C GLU A 118 -4.01 -16.96 0.11
N ARG A 119 -4.57 -15.99 -0.61
CA ARG A 119 -3.80 -15.10 -1.51
C ARG A 119 -3.50 -13.73 -0.93
N CYS A 120 -4.43 -13.14 -0.21
CA CYS A 120 -4.29 -11.74 0.23
C CYS A 120 -3.13 -11.50 1.21
N PRO A 121 -2.85 -12.37 2.20
CA PRO A 121 -1.73 -12.09 3.10
C PRO A 121 -0.40 -11.95 2.38
N ALA A 122 -0.09 -12.86 1.45
CA ALA A 122 1.15 -12.81 0.68
C ALA A 122 1.18 -11.58 -0.22
N LEU A 123 0.06 -11.26 -0.84
CA LEU A 123 -0.05 -10.11 -1.74
C LEU A 123 0.18 -8.79 -0.99
N ILE A 124 -0.37 -8.67 0.22
CA ILE A 124 -0.14 -7.50 1.08
C ILE A 124 1.35 -7.37 1.40
N LEU A 125 1.99 -8.47 1.78
CA LEU A 125 3.42 -8.46 2.09
C LEU A 125 4.27 -8.09 0.89
N GLU A 126 3.98 -8.66 -0.27
CA GLU A 126 4.71 -8.34 -1.50
C GLU A 126 4.54 -6.87 -1.87
N SER A 127 3.34 -6.34 -1.72
CA SER A 127 3.05 -4.93 -1.99
C SER A 127 3.81 -4.03 -1.03
N TRP A 128 3.83 -4.37 0.25
CA TRP A 128 4.56 -3.62 1.26
C TRP A 128 6.07 -3.64 1.02
N GLU A 129 6.62 -4.81 0.68
CA GLU A 129 8.04 -4.93 0.34
C GLU A 129 8.40 -4.08 -0.87
N LYS A 130 7.54 -4.06 -1.88
CA LYS A 130 7.76 -3.24 -3.07
C LYS A 130 7.70 -1.75 -2.75
N ILE A 131 6.76 -1.34 -1.91
CA ILE A 131 6.66 0.05 -1.45
C ILE A 131 7.94 0.46 -0.73
N LYS A 132 8.44 -0.36 0.20
CA LYS A 132 9.67 -0.07 0.92
C LYS A 132 10.87 0.04 -0.04
N GLU A 133 10.96 -0.84 -1.00
CA GLU A 133 12.01 -0.81 -2.02
C GLU A 133 11.98 0.49 -2.82
N ILE A 134 10.79 0.88 -3.27
CA ILE A 134 10.61 2.12 -4.04
C ILE A 134 10.99 3.34 -3.19
N LEU A 135 10.53 3.38 -1.94
CA LEU A 135 10.86 4.48 -1.04
C LEU A 135 12.38 4.59 -0.83
N GLU A 136 13.04 3.46 -0.60
CA GLU A 136 14.48 3.45 -0.39
C GLU A 136 15.24 3.88 -1.62
N ASN A 137 14.86 3.40 -2.80
CA ASN A 137 15.53 3.75 -4.05
C ASN A 137 15.35 5.21 -4.45
N ASN A 138 14.33 5.88 -3.96
CA ASN A 138 14.05 7.28 -4.30
C ASN A 138 14.37 8.25 -3.15
N ARG A 139 14.80 7.73 -2.01
CA ARG A 139 15.05 8.53 -0.81
C ARG A 139 16.25 9.47 -0.98
N ASP A 140 17.32 8.97 -1.57
CA ASP A 140 18.58 9.68 -1.74
C ASP A 140 18.71 10.32 -3.12
N ASN A 141 17.65 10.88 -3.63
CA ASN A 141 17.67 11.57 -4.91
C ASN A 141 18.55 12.83 -4.80
N PRO A 142 19.71 12.88 -5.46
CA PRO A 142 20.63 14.04 -5.35
C PRO A 142 20.05 15.33 -5.91
N GLU A 143 19.00 15.25 -6.73
CA GLU A 143 18.35 16.42 -7.33
C GLU A 143 17.17 16.91 -6.51
N GLY A 144 16.78 16.16 -5.50
CA GLY A 144 15.65 16.49 -4.66
C GLY A 144 16.05 16.78 -3.23
N PRO A 145 15.22 17.48 -2.48
CA PRO A 145 15.44 17.63 -1.05
C PRO A 145 15.34 16.28 -0.39
N ALA A 146 16.09 16.06 0.68
CA ALA A 146 15.90 14.91 1.52
C ALA A 146 14.44 14.93 1.95
N PRO A 147 13.71 13.81 1.83
CA PRO A 147 12.29 13.79 2.17
C PRO A 147 12.11 13.83 3.68
N ALA A 148 12.13 15.02 4.23
CA ALA A 148 11.99 15.23 5.66
C ALA A 148 10.76 14.54 6.22
N LYS A 149 9.68 14.51 5.45
CA LYS A 149 8.45 13.86 5.88
C LYS A 149 8.58 12.33 6.02
N TRP A 150 9.66 11.74 5.51
CA TRP A 150 9.92 10.31 5.72
C TRP A 150 10.68 10.05 7.02
N GLU A 151 11.28 11.09 7.57
CA GLU A 151 12.08 11.03 8.78
C GLU A 151 11.40 11.68 9.98
N GLU A 152 10.35 12.45 9.73
CA GLU A 152 9.58 13.10 10.77
C GLU A 152 8.73 12.09 11.51
N ASP A 153 9.07 11.90 12.75
CA ASP A 153 8.36 11.08 13.74
C ASP A 153 7.37 10.08 13.30
#